data_5ba652ed6da454f996678053747d383a
#
_entry.id   5ba652ed6da454f996678053747d383a
#
_cell.length_a   1.000
_cell.length_b   1.000
_cell.length_c   1.000
_cell.angle_alpha   90.00
_cell.angle_beta   90.00
_cell.angle_gamma   90.00
#
_symmetry.space_group_name_H-M   'P 1'
#
loop_
_entity.id
_entity.type
_entity.pdbx_description
1 polymer ?
#
loop_
_entity_poly.entity_id
_entity_poly.type
_entity_poly.pdbx_seq_one_letter_code
_entity_poly.pdbx_strand_id
1 'polypeptide(L)'
;ADVFFEALKGVTDPEDKRKIIGEKFIRIFEQAQGGIEDAHFLVQGTLYPDVIESGTDEAAKIKSHHNVGGLPDDMEFELVEPLRNLFKDEVRAVGTELGLPDEIVWRQPFPGPGLGVRIIGEVTPEAVSMLQHADAIVREEIATAGLEREIWQAFAVLADIRSVGVMGDERTYARPIIIRAVTSEDAMTADWARLPHDIL
;
A
#
# COMPACT_ATOMS: atom_id res chain seq x y z
N ALA A 1 16.36 -3.89 0.41
CA ALA A 1 15.97 -2.47 0.45
C ALA A 1 16.79 -1.66 -0.57
N ASP A 2 18.10 -1.81 -0.61
CA ASP A 2 19.04 -0.96 -1.38
C ASP A 2 18.73 -0.90 -2.88
N VAL A 3 18.34 -2.05 -3.46
CA VAL A 3 17.94 -2.15 -4.88
C VAL A 3 16.75 -1.22 -5.21
N PHE A 4 15.81 -1.05 -4.26
CA PHE A 4 14.68 -0.14 -4.43
C PHE A 4 15.09 1.31 -4.27
N PHE A 5 15.93 1.64 -3.30
CA PHE A 5 16.43 3.01 -3.10
C PHE A 5 17.23 3.50 -4.31
N GLU A 6 18.12 2.67 -4.85
CA GLU A 6 18.87 3.04 -6.06
C GLU A 6 17.96 3.23 -7.28
N ALA A 7 16.94 2.36 -7.45
CA ALA A 7 16.02 2.48 -8.57
C ALA A 7 15.07 3.69 -8.46
N LEU A 8 14.78 4.14 -7.24
CA LEU A 8 13.88 5.27 -6.97
C LEU A 8 14.62 6.61 -6.81
N LYS A 9 15.93 6.62 -6.96
CA LYS A 9 16.73 7.85 -6.82
C LYS A 9 16.32 8.92 -7.81
N GLY A 10 15.95 10.10 -7.30
CA GLY A 10 15.47 11.23 -8.10
C GLY A 10 14.03 11.07 -8.64
N VAL A 11 13.35 9.95 -8.37
CA VAL A 11 11.98 9.71 -8.83
C VAL A 11 10.99 10.31 -7.84
N THR A 12 10.22 11.28 -8.31
CA THR A 12 9.22 11.98 -7.48
C THR A 12 7.79 11.70 -7.91
N ASP A 13 7.56 11.38 -9.18
CA ASP A 13 6.24 11.05 -9.71
C ASP A 13 5.71 9.75 -9.10
N PRO A 14 4.47 9.73 -8.57
CA PRO A 14 3.91 8.56 -7.90
C PRO A 14 3.65 7.39 -8.86
N GLU A 15 3.34 7.65 -10.13
CA GLU A 15 3.09 6.59 -11.11
C GLU A 15 4.40 5.93 -11.55
N ASP A 16 5.45 6.71 -11.75
CA ASP A 16 6.78 6.18 -12.05
C ASP A 16 7.31 5.35 -10.87
N LYS A 17 7.09 5.80 -9.63
CA LYS A 17 7.42 5.00 -8.43
C LYS A 17 6.70 3.65 -8.44
N ARG A 18 5.40 3.61 -8.76
CA ARG A 18 4.63 2.36 -8.83
C ARG A 18 5.19 1.39 -9.84
N LYS A 19 5.46 1.87 -11.05
CA LYS A 19 6.04 1.06 -12.14
C LYS A 19 7.39 0.48 -11.75
N ILE A 20 8.30 1.33 -11.25
CA ILE A 20 9.65 0.92 -10.85
C ILE A 20 9.59 -0.11 -9.72
N ILE A 21 8.75 0.13 -8.69
CA ILE A 21 8.61 -0.79 -7.58
C ILE A 21 8.02 -2.12 -8.05
N GLY A 22 6.96 -2.10 -8.87
CA GLY A 22 6.33 -3.29 -9.43
C GLY A 22 7.32 -4.13 -10.24
N GLU A 23 8.04 -3.50 -11.16
CA GLU A 23 9.07 -4.17 -11.95
C GLU A 23 10.15 -4.79 -11.06
N LYS A 24 10.67 -4.07 -10.07
CA LYS A 24 11.70 -4.58 -9.15
C LYS A 24 11.21 -5.77 -8.35
N PHE A 25 9.95 -5.79 -7.90
CA PHE A 25 9.37 -6.95 -7.22
C PHE A 25 9.41 -8.19 -8.11
N ILE A 26 8.94 -8.09 -9.35
CA ILE A 26 8.93 -9.24 -10.27
C ILE A 26 10.34 -9.75 -10.55
N ARG A 27 11.29 -8.86 -10.83
CA ARG A 27 12.69 -9.26 -11.07
C ARG A 27 13.33 -9.94 -9.85
N ILE A 28 12.96 -9.53 -8.64
CA ILE A 28 13.41 -10.22 -7.41
C ILE A 28 12.74 -11.60 -7.27
N PHE A 29 11.46 -11.74 -7.61
CA PHE A 29 10.80 -13.05 -7.63
C PHE A 29 11.43 -13.99 -8.64
N GLU A 30 11.71 -13.54 -9.87
CA GLU A 30 12.39 -14.32 -10.91
C GLU A 30 13.80 -14.78 -10.44
N GLN A 31 14.55 -13.87 -9.80
CA GLN A 31 15.84 -14.23 -9.22
C GLN A 31 15.72 -15.28 -8.09
N ALA A 32 14.70 -15.16 -7.24
CA ALA A 32 14.45 -16.12 -6.17
C ALA A 32 14.01 -17.48 -6.72
N GLN A 33 13.27 -17.51 -7.83
CA GLN A 33 12.87 -18.73 -8.54
C GLN A 33 14.09 -19.53 -8.97
N GLY A 34 15.17 -18.89 -9.46
CA GLY A 34 16.40 -19.58 -9.87
C GLY A 34 17.06 -20.44 -8.79
N GLY A 35 16.63 -20.29 -7.52
CA GLY A 35 17.04 -21.13 -6.38
C GLY A 35 16.01 -22.19 -5.95
N ILE A 36 14.85 -22.27 -6.62
CA ILE A 36 13.77 -23.21 -6.32
C ILE A 36 13.55 -24.08 -7.55
N GLU A 37 13.83 -25.38 -7.43
CA GLU A 37 13.58 -26.33 -8.52
C GLU A 37 12.07 -26.41 -8.82
N ASP A 38 11.68 -26.38 -10.09
CA ASP A 38 10.30 -26.55 -10.59
C ASP A 38 9.26 -25.49 -10.15
N ALA A 39 9.67 -24.27 -9.84
CA ALA A 39 8.75 -23.17 -9.57
C ALA A 39 8.23 -22.53 -10.88
N HIS A 40 7.07 -22.97 -11.36
CA HIS A 40 6.45 -22.49 -12.60
C HIS A 40 5.30 -21.53 -12.37
N PHE A 41 4.76 -21.48 -11.15
CA PHE A 41 3.53 -20.76 -10.85
C PHE A 41 3.78 -19.62 -9.86
N LEU A 42 3.13 -18.46 -10.12
CA LEU A 42 3.02 -17.34 -9.18
C LEU A 42 1.58 -17.27 -8.67
N VAL A 43 1.39 -17.50 -7.36
CA VAL A 43 0.07 -17.35 -6.74
C VAL A 43 -0.17 -15.88 -6.44
N GLN A 44 -1.29 -15.37 -6.93
CA GLN A 44 -1.68 -13.97 -6.78
C GLN A 44 -3.05 -13.83 -6.13
N GLY A 45 -3.18 -12.89 -5.20
CA GLY A 45 -4.42 -12.61 -4.47
C GLY A 45 -5.34 -11.60 -5.20
N THR A 46 -5.46 -11.69 -6.51
CA THR A 46 -6.37 -10.87 -7.32
C THR A 46 -7.80 -11.12 -6.90
N LEU A 47 -8.58 -10.05 -6.71
CA LEU A 47 -10.00 -10.09 -6.35
C LEU A 47 -10.89 -9.73 -7.54
N TYR A 48 -12.19 -10.08 -7.46
CA TYR A 48 -13.14 -9.79 -8.53
C TYR A 48 -13.26 -8.29 -8.87
N PRO A 49 -13.28 -7.33 -7.92
CA PRO A 49 -13.20 -5.91 -8.24
C PRO A 49 -11.97 -5.53 -9.06
N ASP A 50 -10.80 -6.12 -8.81
CA ASP A 50 -9.58 -5.85 -9.58
C ASP A 50 -9.76 -6.27 -11.05
N VAL A 51 -10.48 -7.37 -11.30
CA VAL A 51 -10.76 -7.88 -12.65
C VAL A 51 -11.72 -6.97 -13.41
N ILE A 52 -12.83 -6.54 -12.76
CA ILE A 52 -13.82 -5.64 -13.37
C ILE A 52 -13.17 -4.31 -13.73
N GLU A 53 -12.37 -3.76 -12.82
CA GLU A 53 -11.71 -2.48 -12.99
C GLU A 53 -10.62 -2.49 -14.08
N SER A 54 -10.02 -3.66 -14.33
CA SER A 54 -9.01 -3.85 -15.38
C SER A 54 -9.62 -4.11 -16.78
N GLY A 55 -10.90 -4.45 -16.86
CA GLY A 55 -11.56 -4.99 -18.06
C GLY A 55 -12.03 -3.97 -19.08
N THR A 56 -11.85 -2.66 -18.86
CA THR A 56 -12.20 -1.62 -19.85
C THR A 56 -10.96 -0.85 -20.29
N ASP A 57 -10.83 -0.57 -21.59
CA ASP A 57 -9.69 0.16 -22.16
C ASP A 57 -9.45 1.54 -21.53
N GLU A 58 -10.50 2.18 -21.00
CA GLU A 58 -10.41 3.44 -20.26
C GLU A 58 -10.02 3.22 -18.80
N ALA A 59 -10.49 2.17 -18.15
CA ALA A 59 -10.12 1.83 -16.78
C ALA A 59 -8.69 1.32 -16.69
N ALA A 60 -8.17 0.61 -17.69
CA ALA A 60 -6.78 0.19 -17.77
C ALA A 60 -5.80 1.37 -17.78
N LYS A 61 -6.19 2.54 -18.31
CA LYS A 61 -5.40 3.77 -18.26
C LYS A 61 -5.42 4.47 -16.91
N ILE A 62 -6.46 4.26 -16.09
CA ILE A 62 -6.67 4.95 -14.81
C ILE A 62 -6.08 4.14 -13.66
N LYS A 63 -5.95 2.81 -13.78
CA LYS A 63 -5.58 1.92 -12.67
C LYS A 63 -4.46 0.93 -13.04
N SER A 64 -3.30 1.48 -13.35
CA SER A 64 -2.03 0.72 -13.48
C SER A 64 -1.51 0.14 -12.15
N HIS A 65 -2.24 0.29 -11.04
CA HIS A 65 -1.82 -0.10 -9.71
C HIS A 65 -2.43 -1.41 -9.18
N HIS A 66 -3.33 -2.03 -9.93
CA HIS A 66 -3.79 -3.38 -9.64
C HIS A 66 -2.86 -4.39 -10.29
N ASN A 67 -2.58 -5.47 -9.60
CA ASN A 67 -1.63 -6.51 -10.02
C ASN A 67 -1.83 -7.05 -11.44
N VAL A 68 -3.04 -6.90 -11.99
CA VAL A 68 -3.42 -7.36 -13.34
C VAL A 68 -2.79 -6.50 -14.46
N GLY A 69 -2.45 -5.23 -14.20
CA GLY A 69 -1.90 -4.32 -15.22
C GLY A 69 -0.44 -3.89 -14.96
N GLY A 70 0.18 -4.36 -13.88
CA GLY A 70 1.54 -3.97 -13.48
C GLY A 70 2.59 -5.07 -13.63
N LEU A 71 2.21 -6.24 -14.15
CA LEU A 71 3.14 -7.33 -14.41
C LEU A 71 3.83 -7.12 -15.76
N PRO A 72 5.14 -7.39 -15.89
CA PRO A 72 5.84 -7.34 -17.15
C PRO A 72 5.27 -8.37 -18.14
N ASP A 73 5.20 -8.00 -19.41
CA ASP A 73 4.73 -8.89 -20.49
C ASP A 73 5.66 -10.10 -20.72
N ASP A 74 6.90 -10.00 -20.29
CA ASP A 74 7.96 -11.01 -20.41
C ASP A 74 8.12 -11.89 -19.17
N MET A 75 7.12 -11.90 -18.27
CA MET A 75 7.16 -12.69 -17.03
C MET A 75 7.13 -14.20 -17.33
N GLU A 76 8.02 -14.95 -16.70
CA GLU A 76 8.18 -16.40 -16.93
C GLU A 76 7.20 -17.29 -16.12
N PHE A 77 6.42 -16.71 -15.20
CA PHE A 77 5.48 -17.45 -14.36
C PHE A 77 4.09 -17.60 -14.99
N GLU A 78 3.46 -18.74 -14.78
CA GLU A 78 2.02 -18.91 -14.92
C GLU A 78 1.29 -18.39 -13.66
N LEU A 79 0.24 -17.61 -13.85
CA LEU A 79 -0.53 -17.05 -12.74
C LEU A 79 -1.57 -18.04 -12.21
N VAL A 80 -1.62 -18.18 -10.87
CA VAL A 80 -2.70 -18.88 -10.16
C VAL A 80 -3.42 -17.87 -9.27
N GLU A 81 -4.67 -17.59 -9.60
CA GLU A 81 -5.48 -16.54 -8.97
C GLU A 81 -6.73 -17.16 -8.29
N PRO A 82 -6.59 -17.82 -7.14
CA PRO A 82 -7.68 -18.59 -6.52
C PRO A 82 -8.83 -17.72 -6.02
N LEU A 83 -8.62 -16.43 -5.80
CA LEU A 83 -9.59 -15.49 -5.26
C LEU A 83 -10.23 -14.60 -6.34
N ARG A 84 -9.92 -14.81 -7.62
CA ARG A 84 -10.27 -13.95 -8.75
C ARG A 84 -11.78 -13.66 -8.89
N ASN A 85 -12.62 -14.56 -8.42
CA ASN A 85 -14.07 -14.45 -8.54
C ASN A 85 -14.76 -14.06 -7.21
N LEU A 86 -14.00 -13.68 -6.19
CA LEU A 86 -14.51 -13.35 -4.87
C LEU A 86 -14.41 -11.85 -4.60
N PHE A 87 -15.41 -11.32 -3.90
CA PHE A 87 -15.36 -10.00 -3.30
C PHE A 87 -14.56 -10.05 -1.99
N LYS A 88 -14.16 -8.88 -1.49
CA LYS A 88 -13.29 -8.77 -0.32
C LYS A 88 -13.92 -9.31 0.97
N ASP A 89 -15.23 -9.14 1.14
CA ASP A 89 -16.00 -9.69 2.25
C ASP A 89 -16.08 -11.23 2.20
N GLU A 90 -16.24 -11.79 1.01
CA GLU A 90 -16.20 -13.25 0.80
C GLU A 90 -14.81 -13.82 1.10
N VAL A 91 -13.74 -13.13 0.69
CA VAL A 91 -12.36 -13.54 1.01
C VAL A 91 -12.11 -13.50 2.51
N ARG A 92 -12.66 -12.51 3.23
CA ARG A 92 -12.57 -12.45 4.69
C ARG A 92 -13.32 -13.62 5.35
N ALA A 93 -14.50 -13.95 4.84
CA ALA A 93 -15.26 -15.12 5.32
C ALA A 93 -14.46 -16.42 5.13
N VAL A 94 -13.87 -16.61 3.94
CA VAL A 94 -12.99 -17.76 3.66
C VAL A 94 -11.77 -17.75 4.59
N GLY A 95 -11.14 -16.60 4.83
CA GLY A 95 -10.01 -16.49 5.75
C GLY A 95 -10.37 -16.89 7.18
N THR A 96 -11.55 -16.49 7.65
CA THR A 96 -12.09 -16.88 8.97
C THR A 96 -12.35 -18.38 9.04
N GLU A 97 -12.98 -18.98 8.03
CA GLU A 97 -13.23 -20.42 7.96
C GLU A 97 -11.93 -21.24 7.91
N LEU A 98 -10.90 -20.71 7.32
CA LEU A 98 -9.54 -21.31 7.31
C LEU A 98 -8.80 -21.14 8.64
N GLY A 99 -9.36 -20.44 9.61
CA GLY A 99 -8.77 -20.21 10.94
C GLY A 99 -7.64 -19.17 10.94
N LEU A 100 -7.60 -18.26 9.97
CA LEU A 100 -6.66 -17.16 10.00
C LEU A 100 -6.99 -16.20 11.15
N PRO A 101 -5.96 -15.65 11.84
CA PRO A 101 -6.17 -14.66 12.90
C PRO A 101 -6.90 -13.40 12.38
N ASP A 102 -7.74 -12.80 13.23
CA ASP A 102 -8.48 -11.57 12.92
C ASP A 102 -7.58 -10.44 12.44
N GLU A 103 -6.38 -10.32 13.00
CA GLU A 103 -5.36 -9.33 12.61
C GLU A 103 -4.96 -9.44 11.13
N ILE A 104 -5.02 -10.63 10.56
CA ILE A 104 -4.75 -10.88 9.13
C ILE A 104 -6.02 -10.64 8.32
N VAL A 105 -7.15 -11.24 8.73
CA VAL A 105 -8.43 -11.18 8.00
C VAL A 105 -8.94 -9.74 7.87
N TRP A 106 -8.83 -8.97 8.96
CA TRP A 106 -9.33 -7.59 9.05
C TRP A 106 -8.27 -6.53 8.78
N ARG A 107 -7.06 -6.93 8.38
CA ARG A 107 -6.00 -5.97 8.05
C ARG A 107 -6.49 -4.94 7.02
N GLN A 108 -6.23 -3.67 7.33
CA GLN A 108 -6.52 -2.57 6.42
C GLN A 108 -5.77 -2.73 5.09
N PRO A 109 -6.35 -2.27 3.97
CA PRO A 109 -5.69 -2.35 2.67
C PRO A 109 -4.38 -1.55 2.68
N PHE A 110 -3.32 -2.18 2.17
CA PHE A 110 -2.01 -1.58 2.02
C PHE A 110 -1.61 -1.62 0.54
N PRO A 111 -1.28 -0.50 -0.09
CA PRO A 111 -0.94 -0.49 -1.51
C PRO A 111 0.30 -1.31 -1.79
N GLY A 112 0.33 -1.99 -2.96
CA GLY A 112 1.47 -2.80 -3.39
C GLY A 112 2.82 -2.04 -3.36
N PRO A 113 2.91 -0.78 -3.84
CA PRO A 113 4.14 0.02 -3.76
C PRO A 113 4.57 0.42 -2.35
N GLY A 114 3.78 0.12 -1.34
CA GLY A 114 4.11 0.33 0.06
C GLY A 114 4.29 1.79 0.43
N LEU A 115 5.30 2.05 1.25
CA LEU A 115 5.60 3.40 1.74
C LEU A 115 6.10 4.35 0.65
N GLY A 116 6.64 3.84 -0.45
CA GLY A 116 7.22 4.66 -1.52
C GLY A 116 6.24 5.66 -2.12
N VAL A 117 4.94 5.29 -2.26
CA VAL A 117 3.90 6.18 -2.77
C VAL A 117 3.29 7.08 -1.70
N ARG A 118 3.59 6.85 -0.43
CA ARG A 118 3.17 7.70 0.69
C ARG A 118 4.20 8.77 1.04
N ILE A 119 5.32 8.81 0.33
CA ILE A 119 6.31 9.89 0.38
C ILE A 119 6.05 10.78 -0.83
N ILE A 120 5.61 12.01 -0.61
CA ILE A 120 5.51 13.04 -1.64
C ILE A 120 6.91 13.65 -1.80
N GLY A 121 7.53 13.43 -2.94
CA GLY A 121 8.94 13.77 -3.19
C GLY A 121 9.82 12.54 -3.39
N GLU A 122 11.12 12.68 -3.22
CA GLU A 122 12.08 11.59 -3.38
C GLU A 122 12.02 10.56 -2.23
N VAL A 123 12.17 9.29 -2.57
CA VAL A 123 12.18 8.18 -1.60
C VAL A 123 13.61 7.96 -1.11
N THR A 124 13.92 8.42 0.10
CA THR A 124 15.23 8.21 0.74
C THR A 124 15.09 7.30 1.97
N PRO A 125 16.18 6.66 2.43
CA PRO A 125 16.16 5.87 3.66
C PRO A 125 15.66 6.65 4.87
N GLU A 126 16.04 7.93 5.00
CA GLU A 126 15.60 8.81 6.09
C GLU A 126 14.10 9.10 6.01
N ALA A 127 13.60 9.39 4.79
CA ALA A 127 12.18 9.65 4.57
C ALA A 127 11.34 8.40 4.89
N VAL A 128 11.80 7.23 4.49
CA VAL A 128 11.14 5.95 4.80
C VAL A 128 11.14 5.69 6.30
N SER A 129 12.27 5.86 6.98
CA SER A 129 12.35 5.68 8.44
C SER A 129 11.41 6.62 9.20
N MET A 130 11.39 7.90 8.81
CA MET A 130 10.49 8.88 9.41
C MET A 130 9.01 8.50 9.21
N LEU A 131 8.65 8.10 7.99
CA LEU A 131 7.29 7.68 7.68
C LEU A 131 6.89 6.40 8.41
N GLN A 132 7.79 5.43 8.56
CA GLN A 132 7.55 4.21 9.33
C GLN A 132 7.19 4.49 10.78
N HIS A 133 7.94 5.40 11.44
CA HIS A 133 7.66 5.79 12.82
C HIS A 133 6.31 6.51 12.93
N ALA A 134 6.04 7.47 12.03
CA ALA A 134 4.77 8.19 12.03
C ALA A 134 3.57 7.25 11.77
N ASP A 135 3.68 6.34 10.81
CA ASP A 135 2.64 5.37 10.48
C ASP A 135 2.39 4.37 11.63
N ALA A 136 3.44 4.00 12.37
CA ALA A 136 3.31 3.15 13.55
C ALA A 136 2.49 3.84 14.65
N ILE A 137 2.76 5.12 14.93
CA ILE A 137 2.00 5.92 15.90
C ILE A 137 0.54 6.02 15.49
N VAL A 138 0.26 6.38 14.21
CA VAL A 138 -1.13 6.47 13.72
C VAL A 138 -1.89 5.17 13.92
N ARG A 139 -1.27 4.04 13.62
CA ARG A 139 -1.92 2.72 13.80
C ARG A 139 -2.13 2.37 15.27
N GLU A 140 -1.16 2.67 16.13
CA GLU A 140 -1.24 2.42 17.57
C GLU A 140 -2.36 3.23 18.22
N GLU A 141 -2.48 4.53 17.89
CA GLU A 141 -3.54 5.40 18.41
C GLU A 141 -4.93 4.94 17.97
N ILE A 142 -5.09 4.57 16.70
CA ILE A 142 -6.36 4.04 16.17
C ILE A 142 -6.75 2.72 16.84
N ALA A 143 -5.79 1.82 17.02
CA ALA A 143 -6.00 0.54 17.69
C ALA A 143 -6.38 0.73 19.17
N THR A 144 -5.65 1.60 19.88
CA THR A 144 -5.93 1.93 21.29
C THR A 144 -7.31 2.55 21.48
N ALA A 145 -7.76 3.33 20.49
CA ALA A 145 -9.10 3.92 20.49
C ALA A 145 -10.21 2.91 20.08
N GLY A 146 -9.87 1.70 19.64
CA GLY A 146 -10.82 0.69 19.19
C GLY A 146 -11.49 1.02 17.86
N LEU A 147 -10.91 1.90 17.05
CA LEU A 147 -11.48 2.40 15.79
C LEU A 147 -11.06 1.60 14.55
N GLU A 148 -10.29 0.53 14.70
CA GLU A 148 -9.72 -0.25 13.59
C GLU A 148 -10.76 -0.81 12.61
N ARG A 149 -11.96 -1.14 13.11
CA ARG A 149 -13.04 -1.70 12.29
C ARG A 149 -13.94 -0.64 11.66
N GLU A 150 -14.01 0.55 12.26
CA GLU A 150 -14.80 1.67 11.76
C GLU A 150 -14.08 2.42 10.64
N ILE A 151 -12.74 2.47 10.72
CA ILE A 151 -11.90 3.14 9.74
C ILE A 151 -11.45 2.11 8.71
N TRP A 152 -11.92 2.30 7.47
CA TRP A 152 -11.57 1.40 6.37
C TRP A 152 -10.08 1.41 6.06
N GLN A 153 -9.46 2.61 6.07
CA GLN A 153 -8.03 2.79 5.88
C GLN A 153 -7.53 4.05 6.59
N ALA A 154 -6.45 3.92 7.35
CA ALA A 154 -5.72 5.04 7.92
C ALA A 154 -4.22 4.85 7.75
N PHE A 155 -3.52 5.95 7.48
CA PHE A 155 -2.07 5.97 7.34
C PHE A 155 -1.48 7.37 7.39
N ALA A 156 -0.18 7.42 7.64
CA ALA A 156 0.62 8.63 7.53
C ALA A 156 1.13 8.84 6.09
N VAL A 157 1.26 10.10 5.68
CA VAL A 157 1.91 10.53 4.44
C VAL A 157 2.99 11.55 4.81
N LEU A 158 4.19 11.38 4.29
CA LEU A 158 5.28 12.33 4.44
C LEU A 158 5.35 13.26 3.23
N ALA A 159 5.23 14.55 3.47
CA ALA A 159 5.38 15.57 2.43
C ALA A 159 6.82 16.13 2.41
N ASP A 160 7.43 16.23 1.22
CA ASP A 160 8.75 16.83 1.05
C ASP A 160 8.67 18.36 0.96
N ILE A 161 8.05 18.93 1.97
CA ILE A 161 8.00 20.37 2.24
C ILE A 161 8.52 20.63 3.65
N ARG A 162 8.94 21.86 3.92
CA ARG A 162 9.33 22.26 5.26
C ARG A 162 8.38 23.30 5.81
N SER A 163 7.88 23.06 7.00
CA SER A 163 7.04 23.98 7.76
C SER A 163 7.82 24.56 8.93
N VAL A 164 7.55 25.82 9.23
CA VAL A 164 8.12 26.47 10.42
C VAL A 164 7.30 26.05 11.63
N GLY A 165 7.98 25.47 12.61
CA GLY A 165 7.45 25.21 13.93
C GLY A 165 8.17 26.05 14.99
N VAL A 166 7.60 26.11 16.18
CA VAL A 166 8.22 26.71 17.36
C VAL A 166 8.28 25.66 18.45
N MET A 167 9.46 25.37 18.94
CA MET A 167 9.68 24.51 20.11
C MET A 167 10.48 25.30 21.15
N GLY A 168 9.80 25.67 22.23
CA GLY A 168 10.36 26.59 23.20
C GLY A 168 10.62 27.97 22.57
N ASP A 169 11.85 28.49 22.70
CA ASP A 169 12.26 29.79 22.15
C ASP A 169 12.89 29.68 20.75
N GLU A 170 12.98 28.48 20.17
CA GLU A 170 13.65 28.26 18.89
C GLU A 170 12.66 27.94 17.76
N ARG A 171 13.00 28.39 16.55
CA ARG A 171 12.29 28.02 15.33
C ARG A 171 12.83 26.70 14.83
N THR A 172 11.90 25.79 14.52
CA THR A 172 12.21 24.52 13.89
C THR A 172 11.71 24.50 12.44
N TYR A 173 12.38 23.72 11.59
CA TYR A 173 11.99 23.53 10.20
C TYR A 173 11.83 22.02 9.97
N ALA A 174 10.62 21.52 10.19
CA ALA A 174 10.29 20.10 10.11
C ALA A 174 9.43 19.79 8.89
N ARG A 175 9.45 18.52 8.48
CA ARG A 175 8.53 18.00 7.47
C ARG A 175 7.17 17.70 8.13
N PRO A 176 6.05 18.18 7.58
CA PRO A 176 4.73 17.84 8.09
C PRO A 176 4.39 16.39 7.77
N ILE A 177 3.73 15.74 8.71
CA ILE A 177 3.06 14.46 8.51
C ILE A 177 1.58 14.73 8.27
N ILE A 178 1.04 14.16 7.20
CA ILE A 178 -0.38 14.23 6.86
C ILE A 178 -1.02 12.92 7.30
N ILE A 179 -2.03 12.99 8.15
CA ILE A 179 -2.83 11.82 8.52
C ILE A 179 -3.99 11.73 7.53
N ARG A 180 -4.09 10.58 6.87
CA ARG A 180 -5.23 10.25 6.02
C ARG A 180 -6.00 9.11 6.66
N ALA A 181 -7.26 9.35 7.00
CA ALA A 181 -8.18 8.33 7.49
C ALA A 181 -9.49 8.43 6.71
N VAL A 182 -9.98 7.31 6.21
CA VAL A 182 -11.19 7.23 5.39
C VAL A 182 -12.08 6.09 5.85
N THR A 183 -13.38 6.30 5.72
CA THR A 183 -14.42 5.28 5.85
C THR A 183 -14.91 4.88 4.46
N SER A 184 -15.27 3.63 4.27
CA SER A 184 -15.84 3.10 3.04
C SER A 184 -16.62 1.83 3.36
N GLU A 185 -17.78 1.65 2.72
CA GLU A 185 -18.57 0.42 2.82
C GLU A 185 -18.22 -0.56 1.69
N ASP A 186 -18.02 -0.05 0.50
CA ASP A 186 -17.86 -0.83 -0.75
C ASP A 186 -16.46 -0.77 -1.37
N ALA A 187 -15.52 -0.06 -0.75
CA ALA A 187 -14.18 0.24 -1.25
C ALA A 187 -14.15 1.09 -2.55
N MET A 188 -15.30 1.46 -3.09
CA MET A 188 -15.42 2.29 -4.30
C MET A 188 -15.74 3.75 -3.95
N THR A 189 -16.55 3.95 -2.92
CA THR A 189 -16.88 5.27 -2.37
C THR A 189 -16.22 5.44 -1.02
N ALA A 190 -15.58 6.57 -0.79
CA ALA A 190 -14.92 6.87 0.47
C ALA A 190 -15.25 8.27 0.95
N ASP A 191 -15.52 8.39 2.25
CA ASP A 191 -15.58 9.68 2.95
C ASP A 191 -14.43 9.77 3.95
N TRP A 192 -14.06 10.99 4.37
CA TRP A 192 -13.05 11.15 5.40
C TRP A 192 -13.57 10.67 6.76
N ALA A 193 -12.77 9.94 7.51
CA ALA A 193 -13.10 9.50 8.85
C ALA A 193 -13.05 10.68 9.82
N ARG A 194 -14.14 10.87 10.58
CA ARG A 194 -14.23 11.92 11.61
C ARG A 194 -13.60 11.42 12.90
N LEU A 195 -12.27 11.44 12.93
CA LEU A 195 -11.53 11.03 14.13
C LEU A 195 -11.91 11.93 15.31
N PRO A 196 -12.11 11.36 16.50
CA PRO A 196 -12.29 12.13 17.72
C PRO A 196 -11.12 13.08 17.96
N HIS A 197 -11.40 14.27 18.48
CA HIS A 197 -10.39 15.32 18.62
C HIS A 197 -9.29 14.97 19.65
N ASP A 198 -9.63 14.13 20.61
CA ASP A 198 -8.71 13.64 21.62
C ASP A 198 -7.73 12.56 21.11
N ILE A 199 -7.98 12.03 19.91
CA ILE A 199 -7.09 11.06 19.26
C ILE A 199 -6.18 11.75 18.24
N LEU A 200 -6.57 12.92 17.74
CA LEU A 200 -5.75 13.72 16.81
C LEU A 200 -4.63 14.47 17.52
#